data_3ffad39fb5a61b3f33070ef1603562dc
#
_entry.id   3ffad39fb5a61b3f33070ef1603562dc
#
_cell.length_a   1.000
_cell.length_b   1.000
_cell.length_c   1.000
_cell.angle_alpha   90.00
_cell.angle_beta   90.00
_cell.angle_gamma   90.00
#
_symmetry.space_group_name_H-M   'P 1'
#
loop_
_entity.id
_entity.type
_entity.pdbx_description
1 polymer ?
#
loop_
_entity_poly.entity_id
_entity_poly.type
_entity_poly.pdbx_seq_one_letter_code
_entity_poly.pdbx_strand_id
1 'polypeptide(L)'
;MSDSFFSTKSNSGFSIKLWRGERMCLIGMDVDRPAPDFVGFAIEVQEPGASTFMPLNNRLAFSYDKPLKQAVTGARWYPSLESPFQKFRWIHFPDNPKGGDYTYRVTQMHMPADGQVVKGASLESSIALDPVIYSDFLDVGFTRNFASSQAYADRYGNNTKIIPTKAAQGLSFKKVTGDVYQWLGFEAYELIFGILKEVDGNKDLSLDVFAYDLSEPGVVAALETFKERLRIVIDDSKDHAPTTSAESKAAKRLAASAGASNVKRMKFIKLQHNKVFIVKSKGKPIKVLFGSTNFSFRGLYIQANNALVVYAPQAAELFENAFNLAFDNPDKPVNTVKSWFGGNAISKKWYPVKVPGKPVLQFCFSPHTNSALSMKPVGDAIAKAKSSVFFSIAFLYQTKSGPVRTAINKLMKSKLFSYGISDKLGSLEVYKPDHSLGLVDFAYLGKNSPPPFKQEWSGGAGIHEHDKFVVTDFSLPTATVFTGSSNLAPSGEEGNGDNLVMIQDQRVATSYAIEALRVFDHLHFRVRMQAALSPKGKTVKGQAKSTKATAALTLQKPTSISGKPAWFEDYYKGGSEKEADRKLFSH
;
A
#
# COMPACT_ATOMS: atom_id res chain seq x y z
N MET A 1 18.45 -11.29 -17.59
CA MET A 1 17.89 -10.07 -16.98
C MET A 1 18.51 -9.90 -15.61
N SER A 2 18.91 -8.69 -15.25
CA SER A 2 19.52 -8.43 -13.94
C SER A 2 18.47 -8.67 -12.84
N ASP A 3 18.77 -9.59 -11.94
CA ASP A 3 17.91 -9.91 -10.77
C ASP A 3 18.07 -8.86 -9.65
N SER A 4 18.66 -7.72 -9.96
CA SER A 4 18.93 -6.63 -9.04
C SER A 4 17.66 -5.83 -8.74
N PHE A 5 17.38 -5.61 -7.46
CA PHE A 5 16.26 -4.78 -7.00
C PHE A 5 16.67 -3.32 -6.76
N PHE A 6 17.92 -2.96 -7.04
CA PHE A 6 18.41 -1.59 -7.08
C PHE A 6 19.52 -1.43 -8.13
N SER A 7 19.73 -0.18 -8.56
CA SER A 7 20.80 0.24 -9.45
C SER A 7 21.33 1.59 -8.98
N THR A 8 22.65 1.80 -9.06
CA THR A 8 23.30 3.03 -8.59
C THR A 8 24.20 3.62 -9.67
N LYS A 9 24.25 4.95 -9.73
CA LYS A 9 25.19 5.70 -10.57
C LYS A 9 25.64 6.95 -9.82
N SER A 10 26.94 7.27 -9.90
CA SER A 10 27.49 8.48 -9.31
C SER A 10 28.58 9.07 -10.16
N ASN A 11 28.73 10.39 -10.10
CA ASN A 11 29.82 11.14 -10.71
C ASN A 11 29.96 12.51 -10.01
N SER A 12 31.21 12.84 -9.58
CA SER A 12 31.58 14.18 -9.11
C SER A 12 30.62 14.79 -8.06
N GLY A 13 30.25 13.98 -7.04
CA GLY A 13 29.38 14.46 -5.94
C GLY A 13 27.90 14.51 -6.29
N PHE A 14 27.50 13.99 -7.44
CA PHE A 14 26.12 13.72 -7.80
C PHE A 14 25.88 12.22 -7.88
N SER A 15 24.81 11.72 -7.24
CA SER A 15 24.45 10.31 -7.25
C SER A 15 22.96 10.10 -7.42
N ILE A 16 22.63 8.98 -8.05
CA ILE A 16 21.27 8.46 -8.16
C ILE A 16 21.24 7.00 -7.78
N LYS A 17 20.16 6.58 -7.14
CA LYS A 17 19.88 5.19 -6.80
C LYS A 17 18.45 4.86 -7.14
N LEU A 18 18.27 3.86 -7.98
CA LEU A 18 16.97 3.34 -8.38
C LEU A 18 16.63 2.14 -7.50
N TRP A 19 15.43 2.10 -6.95
CA TRP A 19 14.92 0.99 -6.18
C TRP A 19 13.66 0.43 -6.87
N ARG A 20 13.63 -0.87 -7.05
CA ARG A 20 12.51 -1.56 -7.68
C ARG A 20 11.42 -1.86 -6.64
N GLY A 21 10.23 -1.31 -6.85
CA GLY A 21 8.98 -1.75 -6.23
C GLY A 21 8.19 -2.67 -7.15
N GLU A 22 6.93 -2.93 -6.81
CA GLU A 22 6.03 -3.64 -7.69
C GLU A 22 5.61 -2.71 -8.84
N ARG A 23 6.16 -2.99 -10.02
CA ARG A 23 5.96 -2.22 -11.27
C ARG A 23 6.14 -0.70 -11.10
N MET A 24 6.95 -0.27 -10.15
CA MET A 24 7.27 1.14 -9.91
C MET A 24 8.73 1.30 -9.47
N CYS A 25 9.26 2.51 -9.64
CA CYS A 25 10.63 2.85 -9.29
C CYS A 25 10.67 3.99 -8.27
N LEU A 26 11.36 3.79 -7.15
CA LEU A 26 11.79 4.87 -6.28
C LEU A 26 13.17 5.34 -6.75
N ILE A 27 13.28 6.61 -7.07
CA ILE A 27 14.49 7.28 -7.55
C ILE A 27 15.02 8.14 -6.40
N GLY A 28 16.09 7.70 -5.75
CA GLY A 28 16.84 8.50 -4.80
C GLY A 28 17.89 9.33 -5.53
N MET A 29 18.08 10.58 -5.11
CA MET A 29 18.99 11.55 -5.73
C MET A 29 19.78 12.24 -4.62
N ASP A 30 21.06 12.47 -4.84
CA ASP A 30 21.88 13.26 -3.92
C ASP A 30 22.88 14.15 -4.65
N VAL A 31 23.16 15.30 -4.06
CA VAL A 31 24.19 16.25 -4.48
C VAL A 31 24.96 16.65 -3.24
N ASP A 32 26.26 16.39 -3.17
CA ASP A 32 27.08 16.65 -1.98
C ASP A 32 27.02 18.13 -1.55
N ARG A 33 27.13 19.02 -2.53
CA ARG A 33 27.08 20.49 -2.33
C ARG A 33 26.26 21.15 -3.43
N PRO A 34 24.96 21.36 -3.23
CA PRO A 34 24.16 22.08 -4.20
C PRO A 34 24.66 23.50 -4.43
N ALA A 35 24.72 23.91 -5.69
CA ALA A 35 25.03 25.28 -6.04
C ALA A 35 23.91 26.25 -5.56
N PRO A 36 24.21 27.53 -5.28
CA PRO A 36 23.23 28.50 -4.79
C PRO A 36 22.03 28.71 -5.71
N ASP A 37 22.18 28.45 -7.01
CA ASP A 37 21.16 28.53 -8.05
C ASP A 37 20.46 27.19 -8.35
N PHE A 38 20.76 26.13 -7.60
CA PHE A 38 20.14 24.81 -7.76
C PHE A 38 18.66 24.84 -7.40
N VAL A 39 17.78 24.49 -8.35
CA VAL A 39 16.32 24.56 -8.22
C VAL A 39 15.64 23.20 -8.22
N GLY A 40 16.37 22.11 -8.26
CA GLY A 40 15.82 20.74 -8.18
C GLY A 40 16.30 19.82 -9.28
N PHE A 41 15.60 18.70 -9.44
CA PHE A 41 15.94 17.67 -10.41
C PHE A 41 14.88 17.57 -11.50
N ALA A 42 15.31 17.54 -12.76
CA ALA A 42 14.48 17.01 -13.83
C ALA A 42 14.69 15.50 -13.91
N ILE A 43 13.61 14.76 -14.10
CA ILE A 43 13.63 13.32 -14.29
C ILE A 43 12.97 13.03 -15.63
N GLU A 44 13.69 12.36 -16.50
CA GLU A 44 13.21 11.86 -17.78
C GLU A 44 13.26 10.32 -17.74
N VAL A 45 12.31 9.66 -18.38
CA VAL A 45 12.24 8.21 -18.46
C VAL A 45 12.17 7.75 -19.90
N GLN A 46 12.93 6.71 -20.22
CA GLN A 46 12.82 5.93 -21.45
C GLN A 46 12.22 4.58 -21.06
N GLU A 47 10.99 4.33 -21.51
CA GLU A 47 10.29 3.06 -21.25
C GLU A 47 10.86 1.93 -22.13
N PRO A 48 10.66 0.66 -21.73
CA PRO A 48 11.05 -0.50 -22.55
C PRO A 48 10.51 -0.40 -23.99
N GLY A 49 11.43 -0.50 -24.97
CA GLY A 49 11.10 -0.39 -26.39
C GLY A 49 10.93 1.03 -26.93
N ALA A 50 11.03 2.07 -26.10
CA ALA A 50 11.02 3.45 -26.57
C ALA A 50 12.43 3.89 -27.01
N SER A 51 12.50 4.77 -28.03
CA SER A 51 13.75 5.35 -28.53
C SER A 51 14.07 6.73 -27.91
N THR A 52 13.12 7.33 -27.18
CA THR A 52 13.24 8.70 -26.67
C THR A 52 12.94 8.75 -25.17
N PHE A 53 13.58 9.71 -24.51
CA PHE A 53 13.26 10.07 -23.13
C PHE A 53 12.05 11.01 -23.08
N MET A 54 11.16 10.76 -22.11
CA MET A 54 10.01 11.60 -21.83
C MET A 54 10.14 12.18 -20.42
N PRO A 55 9.96 13.50 -20.22
CA PRO A 55 10.03 14.09 -18.89
C PRO A 55 8.89 13.60 -18.01
N LEU A 56 9.18 13.25 -16.77
CA LEU A 56 8.13 13.09 -15.76
C LEU A 56 7.52 14.44 -15.43
N ASN A 57 6.25 14.43 -15.07
CA ASN A 57 5.50 15.65 -14.82
C ASN A 57 5.41 15.98 -13.33
N ASN A 58 5.62 17.25 -13.00
CA ASN A 58 5.37 17.84 -11.68
C ASN A 58 3.97 18.47 -11.63
N ARG A 59 3.42 18.61 -10.44
CA ARG A 59 2.17 19.35 -10.17
C ARG A 59 2.41 20.79 -9.67
N LEU A 60 3.64 21.12 -9.35
CA LEU A 60 4.07 22.45 -8.91
C LEU A 60 4.85 23.14 -10.02
N ALA A 61 4.68 24.46 -10.12
CA ALA A 61 5.46 25.34 -10.99
C ALA A 61 5.98 26.53 -10.19
N PHE A 62 6.91 27.31 -10.75
CA PHE A 62 7.43 28.54 -10.15
C PHE A 62 6.37 29.66 -10.12
N SER A 63 5.45 29.65 -11.07
CA SER A 63 4.29 30.55 -11.17
C SER A 63 3.14 29.84 -11.86
N TYR A 64 1.93 30.36 -11.71
CA TYR A 64 0.73 29.83 -12.34
C TYR A 64 0.02 30.92 -13.13
N ASP A 65 -0.25 30.67 -14.41
CA ASP A 65 -0.95 31.61 -15.30
C ASP A 65 -2.44 31.75 -14.94
N LYS A 66 -3.02 30.79 -14.24
CA LYS A 66 -4.42 30.81 -13.80
C LYS A 66 -4.55 30.53 -12.30
N PRO A 67 -5.48 31.21 -11.61
CA PRO A 67 -5.74 30.94 -10.20
C PRO A 67 -6.08 29.49 -9.94
N LEU A 68 -5.52 28.87 -8.88
CA LEU A 68 -5.77 27.48 -8.48
C LEU A 68 -7.25 27.18 -8.12
N LYS A 69 -8.07 28.23 -7.95
CA LYS A 69 -9.50 28.11 -7.62
C LYS A 69 -10.35 27.58 -8.78
N GLN A 70 -9.87 27.69 -10.01
CA GLN A 70 -10.60 27.13 -11.15
C GLN A 70 -10.33 25.62 -11.21
N ALA A 71 -11.41 24.88 -11.11
CA ALA A 71 -11.43 23.46 -11.31
C ALA A 71 -10.80 23.08 -12.64
N VAL A 72 -9.65 22.47 -12.56
CA VAL A 72 -9.01 21.89 -13.73
C VAL A 72 -8.90 20.41 -13.43
N THR A 73 -9.82 19.64 -13.96
CA THR A 73 -9.67 18.20 -14.09
C THR A 73 -8.36 17.96 -14.83
N GLY A 74 -7.42 17.27 -14.20
CA GLY A 74 -6.25 16.70 -14.83
C GLY A 74 -5.20 17.61 -15.47
N ALA A 75 -5.51 18.86 -15.76
CA ALA A 75 -4.82 19.68 -16.73
C ALA A 75 -3.60 20.49 -16.23
N ARG A 76 -3.04 20.18 -15.04
CA ARG A 76 -1.85 20.89 -14.54
C ARG A 76 -0.67 19.93 -14.41
N TRP A 77 -0.13 19.62 -15.57
CA TRP A 77 1.11 18.89 -15.70
C TRP A 77 2.19 19.81 -16.22
N TYR A 78 3.30 19.88 -15.47
CA TYR A 78 4.46 20.69 -15.82
C TYR A 78 5.65 19.74 -16.01
N PRO A 79 6.25 19.68 -17.20
CA PRO A 79 7.43 18.85 -17.44
C PRO A 79 8.54 19.17 -16.43
N SER A 80 9.18 18.14 -15.88
CA SER A 80 10.24 18.33 -14.88
C SER A 80 11.43 19.14 -15.38
N LEU A 81 11.60 19.23 -16.68
CA LEU A 81 12.60 20.10 -17.32
C LEU A 81 12.33 21.60 -17.14
N GLU A 82 11.06 21.98 -16.95
CA GLU A 82 10.62 23.38 -16.70
C GLU A 82 10.26 23.58 -15.24
N SER A 83 9.79 22.54 -14.59
CA SER A 83 9.29 22.53 -13.22
C SER A 83 9.93 21.39 -12.42
N PRO A 84 11.21 21.53 -12.02
CA PRO A 84 11.99 20.48 -11.41
C PRO A 84 11.43 20.01 -10.07
N PHE A 85 11.69 18.77 -9.73
CA PHE A 85 11.33 18.21 -8.43
C PHE A 85 12.23 18.75 -7.32
N GLN A 86 11.65 19.47 -6.36
CA GLN A 86 12.34 19.98 -5.16
C GLN A 86 12.25 18.97 -4.01
N LYS A 87 12.73 17.76 -4.27
CA LYS A 87 12.89 16.63 -3.35
C LYS A 87 14.11 15.84 -3.75
N PHE A 88 14.69 15.08 -2.80
CA PHE A 88 15.81 14.16 -3.05
C PHE A 88 15.37 12.73 -3.35
N ARG A 89 14.07 12.49 -3.48
CA ARG A 89 13.49 11.23 -3.96
C ARG A 89 12.20 11.48 -4.72
N TRP A 90 11.92 10.58 -5.65
CA TRP A 90 10.67 10.58 -6.41
C TRP A 90 10.24 9.15 -6.70
N ILE A 91 8.94 8.89 -6.72
CA ILE A 91 8.41 7.59 -7.14
C ILE A 91 7.78 7.77 -8.51
N HIS A 92 8.30 7.02 -9.48
CA HIS A 92 7.67 6.85 -10.77
C HIS A 92 6.81 5.59 -10.75
N PHE A 93 5.50 5.78 -10.93
CA PHE A 93 4.52 4.73 -11.08
C PHE A 93 3.91 4.85 -12.48
N PRO A 94 4.36 4.04 -13.46
CA PRO A 94 3.82 4.08 -14.82
C PRO A 94 2.32 3.85 -14.86
N ASP A 95 1.61 4.55 -15.75
CA ASP A 95 0.17 4.35 -15.91
C ASP A 95 -0.17 2.95 -16.45
N ASN A 96 0.62 2.47 -17.41
CA ASN A 96 0.58 1.11 -17.94
C ASN A 96 1.99 0.52 -17.90
N PRO A 97 2.41 -0.07 -16.77
CA PRO A 97 3.77 -0.59 -16.64
C PRO A 97 4.03 -1.74 -17.62
N LYS A 98 5.14 -1.66 -18.31
CA LYS A 98 5.66 -2.68 -19.24
C LYS A 98 6.74 -3.50 -18.53
N GLY A 99 6.88 -4.77 -18.87
CA GLY A 99 8.03 -5.56 -18.46
C GLY A 99 9.31 -5.09 -19.16
N GLY A 100 10.45 -5.21 -18.47
CA GLY A 100 11.77 -4.85 -19.00
C GLY A 100 12.37 -3.59 -18.37
N ASP A 101 13.52 -3.17 -18.93
CA ASP A 101 14.33 -2.11 -18.37
C ASP A 101 13.77 -0.71 -18.68
N TYR A 102 13.55 0.05 -17.63
CA TYR A 102 13.30 1.49 -17.67
C TYR A 102 14.62 2.22 -17.45
N THR A 103 14.98 3.12 -18.34
CA THR A 103 16.16 3.99 -18.16
C THR A 103 15.71 5.36 -17.70
N TYR A 104 16.26 5.80 -16.57
CA TYR A 104 16.01 7.12 -16.00
C TYR A 104 17.22 8.00 -16.22
N ARG A 105 16.95 9.23 -16.74
CA ARG A 105 17.92 10.32 -16.78
C ARG A 105 17.51 11.35 -15.73
N VAL A 106 18.40 11.61 -14.79
CA VAL A 106 18.20 12.64 -13.75
C VAL A 106 19.18 13.76 -14.02
N THR A 107 18.66 14.99 -14.13
CA THR A 107 19.45 16.18 -14.43
C THR A 107 19.30 17.20 -13.30
N GLN A 108 20.41 17.71 -12.79
CA GLN A 108 20.40 18.89 -11.90
C GLN A 108 19.91 20.10 -12.69
N MET A 109 18.94 20.84 -12.13
CA MET A 109 18.39 22.03 -12.76
C MET A 109 18.80 23.26 -11.98
N HIS A 110 19.18 24.30 -12.68
CA HIS A 110 19.66 25.57 -12.14
C HIS A 110 18.80 26.73 -12.62
N MET A 111 18.81 27.83 -11.88
CA MET A 111 18.15 29.08 -12.24
C MET A 111 19.10 30.24 -11.95
N PRO A 112 19.92 30.67 -12.91
CA PRO A 112 20.75 31.85 -12.80
C PRO A 112 19.94 33.14 -12.53
N ALA A 113 20.63 34.26 -12.38
CA ALA A 113 20.00 35.54 -12.03
C ALA A 113 18.97 36.05 -13.05
N ASP A 114 19.04 35.60 -14.30
CA ASP A 114 18.06 35.89 -15.36
C ASP A 114 16.71 35.19 -15.15
N GLY A 115 16.63 34.23 -14.20
CA GLY A 115 15.41 33.53 -13.84
C GLY A 115 15.01 32.40 -14.81
N GLN A 116 15.86 32.06 -15.78
CA GLN A 116 15.62 30.96 -16.69
C GLN A 116 16.06 29.63 -16.08
N VAL A 117 15.30 28.55 -16.33
CA VAL A 117 15.67 27.21 -15.89
C VAL A 117 16.64 26.60 -16.90
N VAL A 118 17.83 26.21 -16.44
CA VAL A 118 18.89 25.63 -17.28
C VAL A 118 19.31 24.25 -16.76
N LYS A 119 19.78 23.40 -17.69
CA LYS A 119 20.29 22.06 -17.36
C LYS A 119 21.72 22.12 -16.84
N GLY A 120 21.99 21.37 -15.77
CA GLY A 120 23.33 21.09 -15.25
C GLY A 120 23.78 19.67 -15.56
N ALA A 121 24.49 19.04 -14.60
CA ALA A 121 24.97 17.66 -14.71
C ALA A 121 23.82 16.65 -14.77
N SER A 122 24.01 15.59 -15.55
CA SER A 122 23.03 14.50 -15.71
C SER A 122 23.65 13.14 -15.41
N LEU A 123 22.87 12.23 -14.87
CA LEU A 123 23.20 10.81 -14.72
C LEU A 123 22.09 9.95 -15.29
N GLU A 124 22.48 8.79 -15.84
CA GLU A 124 21.54 7.79 -16.35
C GLU A 124 21.76 6.46 -15.64
N SER A 125 20.67 5.78 -15.33
CA SER A 125 20.67 4.43 -14.77
C SER A 125 19.41 3.69 -15.17
N SER A 126 19.49 2.36 -15.24
CA SER A 126 18.38 1.51 -15.70
C SER A 126 18.02 0.49 -14.61
N ILE A 127 16.74 0.11 -14.60
CA ILE A 127 16.20 -0.94 -13.72
C ILE A 127 14.96 -1.56 -14.36
N ALA A 128 14.82 -2.89 -14.25
CA ALA A 128 13.62 -3.58 -14.70
C ALA A 128 12.47 -3.35 -13.70
N LEU A 129 11.25 -3.14 -14.21
CA LEU A 129 10.03 -3.01 -13.39
C LEU A 129 9.09 -4.21 -13.58
N ASP A 130 9.65 -5.41 -13.48
CA ASP A 130 8.87 -6.64 -13.58
C ASP A 130 8.04 -6.89 -12.30
N PRO A 131 6.84 -7.50 -12.41
CA PRO A 131 5.93 -7.63 -11.27
C PRO A 131 6.31 -8.71 -10.25
N VAL A 132 7.08 -9.72 -10.69
CA VAL A 132 7.38 -10.89 -9.86
C VAL A 132 8.60 -10.64 -9.00
N ILE A 133 8.45 -10.78 -7.68
CA ILE A 133 9.57 -10.62 -6.75
C ILE A 133 10.43 -11.89 -6.70
N TYR A 134 9.81 -13.06 -6.58
CA TYR A 134 10.47 -14.36 -6.56
C TYR A 134 9.71 -15.36 -7.42
N SER A 135 10.22 -15.67 -8.62
CA SER A 135 9.61 -16.66 -9.53
C SER A 135 9.41 -17.99 -8.81
N ASP A 136 8.24 -18.61 -9.00
CA ASP A 136 7.86 -19.92 -8.47
C ASP A 136 7.89 -20.03 -6.94
N PHE A 137 7.90 -18.90 -6.21
CA PHE A 137 7.89 -18.93 -4.76
C PHE A 137 6.97 -17.88 -4.14
N LEU A 138 7.11 -16.60 -4.50
CA LEU A 138 6.36 -15.52 -3.87
C LEU A 138 6.06 -14.41 -4.88
N ASP A 139 4.79 -14.15 -5.10
CA ASP A 139 4.30 -12.95 -5.75
C ASP A 139 3.72 -12.00 -4.71
N VAL A 140 3.99 -10.72 -4.88
CA VAL A 140 3.39 -9.63 -4.11
C VAL A 140 2.66 -8.71 -5.07
N GLY A 141 1.47 -8.28 -4.71
CA GLY A 141 0.71 -7.35 -5.51
C GLY A 141 -0.05 -6.36 -4.63
N PHE A 142 -0.15 -5.13 -5.10
CA PHE A 142 -0.92 -4.07 -4.46
C PHE A 142 -2.09 -3.66 -5.33
N THR A 143 -3.13 -3.07 -4.71
CA THR A 143 -4.14 -2.32 -5.45
C THR A 143 -3.57 -0.95 -5.84
N ARG A 144 -4.02 -0.38 -6.96
CA ARG A 144 -3.62 0.98 -7.33
C ARG A 144 -4.16 2.02 -6.36
N ASN A 145 -5.30 1.77 -5.75
CA ASN A 145 -5.99 2.56 -4.73
C ASN A 145 -6.09 4.07 -5.03
N PHE A 146 -6.58 4.84 -4.05
CA PHE A 146 -6.77 6.29 -4.20
C PHE A 146 -5.51 7.16 -4.01
N ALA A 147 -4.35 6.59 -3.76
CA ALA A 147 -3.09 7.29 -3.99
C ALA A 147 -2.88 7.61 -5.49
N SER A 148 -3.65 6.98 -6.38
CA SER A 148 -3.68 7.28 -7.82
C SER A 148 -4.90 8.11 -8.26
N SER A 149 -5.59 8.81 -7.35
CA SER A 149 -6.82 9.56 -7.67
C SER A 149 -6.66 10.62 -8.76
N GLN A 150 -5.45 11.22 -8.87
CA GLN A 150 -5.15 12.16 -9.94
C GLN A 150 -5.10 11.47 -11.30
N ALA A 151 -4.36 10.36 -11.39
CA ALA A 151 -4.29 9.57 -12.62
C ALA A 151 -5.69 8.97 -12.97
N TYR A 152 -6.48 8.60 -11.96
CA TYR A 152 -7.87 8.19 -12.16
C TYR A 152 -8.74 9.29 -12.77
N ALA A 153 -8.62 10.53 -12.24
CA ALA A 153 -9.34 11.68 -12.78
C ALA A 153 -8.94 11.98 -14.23
N ASP A 154 -7.64 11.91 -14.52
CA ASP A 154 -7.12 12.14 -15.86
C ASP A 154 -7.56 11.07 -16.86
N ARG A 155 -7.56 9.79 -16.46
CA ARG A 155 -7.87 8.65 -17.35
C ARG A 155 -9.37 8.39 -17.49
N TYR A 156 -10.16 8.53 -16.41
CA TYR A 156 -11.57 8.13 -16.34
C TYR A 156 -12.53 9.27 -16.03
N GLY A 157 -12.07 10.52 -16.00
CA GLY A 157 -12.89 11.71 -15.81
C GLY A 157 -13.64 11.73 -14.47
N ASN A 158 -13.08 11.23 -13.39
CA ASN A 158 -13.72 11.15 -12.07
C ASN A 158 -15.02 10.32 -12.03
N ASN A 159 -15.14 9.28 -12.83
CA ASN A 159 -16.34 8.46 -12.87
C ASN A 159 -16.65 7.83 -11.51
N THR A 160 -17.70 8.30 -10.83
CA THR A 160 -18.13 7.80 -9.51
C THR A 160 -19.04 6.59 -9.57
N LYS A 161 -19.51 6.19 -10.78
CA LYS A 161 -20.48 5.11 -10.99
C LYS A 161 -19.85 3.72 -11.07
N ILE A 162 -18.59 3.58 -10.69
CA ILE A 162 -17.85 2.31 -10.77
C ILE A 162 -18.10 1.38 -9.58
N ILE A 163 -18.63 1.88 -8.46
CA ILE A 163 -18.95 1.09 -7.28
C ILE A 163 -20.39 1.27 -6.83
N PRO A 164 -20.99 0.26 -6.16
CA PRO A 164 -22.32 0.39 -5.57
C PRO A 164 -22.30 1.40 -4.40
N THR A 165 -23.43 2.05 -4.16
CA THR A 165 -23.58 3.00 -3.03
C THR A 165 -23.61 2.32 -1.67
N LYS A 166 -24.04 1.04 -1.62
CA LYS A 166 -24.07 0.20 -0.42
C LYS A 166 -23.44 -1.16 -0.71
N ALA A 167 -22.65 -1.70 0.22
CA ALA A 167 -21.99 -3.00 0.08
C ALA A 167 -22.98 -4.13 -0.23
N ALA A 168 -24.14 -4.15 0.42
CA ALA A 168 -25.20 -5.13 0.21
C ALA A 168 -25.77 -5.18 -1.24
N GLN A 169 -25.45 -4.19 -2.07
CA GLN A 169 -25.83 -4.14 -3.49
C GLN A 169 -24.74 -4.71 -4.41
N GLY A 170 -23.58 -5.11 -3.86
CA GLY A 170 -22.41 -5.50 -4.65
C GLY A 170 -22.73 -6.55 -5.70
N LEU A 171 -23.36 -7.67 -5.31
CA LEU A 171 -23.65 -8.78 -6.22
C LEU A 171 -24.67 -8.45 -7.32
N SER A 172 -25.55 -7.46 -7.11
CA SER A 172 -26.54 -7.01 -8.09
C SER A 172 -26.06 -5.78 -8.88
N PHE A 173 -24.89 -5.26 -8.57
CA PHE A 173 -24.33 -4.07 -9.21
C PHE A 173 -23.83 -4.42 -10.61
N LYS A 174 -24.30 -3.65 -11.60
CA LYS A 174 -23.82 -3.80 -12.98
C LYS A 174 -22.53 -3.01 -13.15
N LYS A 175 -21.43 -3.72 -13.31
CA LYS A 175 -20.12 -3.12 -13.58
C LYS A 175 -20.14 -2.29 -14.86
N VAL A 176 -19.44 -1.17 -14.86
CA VAL A 176 -19.21 -0.40 -16.09
C VAL A 176 -18.27 -1.17 -17.01
N THR A 177 -18.35 -0.91 -18.31
CA THR A 177 -17.48 -1.51 -19.32
C THR A 177 -16.10 -0.84 -19.31
N GLY A 178 -15.09 -1.52 -19.87
CA GLY A 178 -13.72 -1.03 -19.97
C GLY A 178 -12.77 -1.64 -18.93
N ASP A 179 -11.56 -1.09 -18.89
CA ASP A 179 -10.44 -1.63 -18.11
C ASP A 179 -10.35 -1.07 -16.68
N VAL A 180 -11.27 -0.20 -16.27
CA VAL A 180 -11.18 0.55 -15.00
C VAL A 180 -11.01 -0.33 -13.76
N TYR A 181 -11.64 -1.49 -13.73
CA TYR A 181 -11.54 -2.42 -12.59
C TYR A 181 -10.18 -3.10 -12.56
N GLN A 182 -9.66 -3.55 -13.69
CA GLN A 182 -8.33 -4.12 -13.78
C GLN A 182 -7.27 -3.05 -13.45
N TRP A 183 -7.44 -1.83 -13.97
CA TRP A 183 -6.51 -0.73 -13.69
C TRP A 183 -6.47 -0.35 -12.21
N LEU A 184 -7.64 -0.25 -11.53
CA LEU A 184 -7.72 0.08 -10.10
C LEU A 184 -7.26 -1.08 -9.20
N GLY A 185 -7.68 -2.31 -9.51
CA GLY A 185 -7.32 -3.50 -8.74
C GLY A 185 -5.88 -3.92 -8.97
N PHE A 186 -5.29 -3.51 -10.09
CA PHE A 186 -3.89 -3.64 -10.46
C PHE A 186 -3.35 -5.05 -10.23
N GLU A 187 -2.20 -5.20 -9.58
CA GLU A 187 -1.57 -6.51 -9.35
C GLU A 187 -2.39 -7.40 -8.42
N ALA A 188 -3.03 -6.84 -7.38
CA ALA A 188 -3.91 -7.61 -6.52
C ALA A 188 -5.10 -8.22 -7.31
N TYR A 189 -5.63 -7.49 -8.31
CA TYR A 189 -6.62 -8.01 -9.25
C TYR A 189 -6.04 -9.16 -10.09
N GLU A 190 -4.84 -8.97 -10.64
CA GLU A 190 -4.18 -9.97 -11.49
C GLU A 190 -3.93 -11.27 -10.72
N LEU A 191 -3.46 -11.20 -9.46
CA LEU A 191 -3.22 -12.37 -8.62
C LEU A 191 -4.53 -13.10 -8.28
N ILE A 192 -5.57 -12.37 -7.85
CA ILE A 192 -6.85 -12.95 -7.46
C ILE A 192 -7.56 -13.59 -8.67
N PHE A 193 -7.75 -12.83 -9.75
CA PHE A 193 -8.43 -13.34 -10.94
C PHE A 193 -7.57 -14.33 -11.74
N GLY A 194 -6.25 -14.24 -11.63
CA GLY A 194 -5.31 -15.22 -12.19
C GLY A 194 -5.53 -16.62 -11.58
N ILE A 195 -5.62 -16.72 -10.25
CA ILE A 195 -5.94 -18.00 -9.56
C ILE A 195 -7.34 -18.50 -9.95
N LEU A 196 -8.34 -17.64 -9.97
CA LEU A 196 -9.70 -18.03 -10.34
C LEU A 196 -9.74 -18.59 -11.78
N LYS A 197 -9.07 -17.96 -12.72
CA LYS A 197 -8.95 -18.42 -14.12
C LYS A 197 -8.19 -19.74 -14.21
N GLU A 198 -7.12 -19.91 -13.46
CA GLU A 198 -6.32 -21.15 -13.44
C GLU A 198 -7.16 -22.34 -12.94
N VAL A 199 -7.88 -22.15 -11.81
CA VAL A 199 -8.75 -23.21 -11.25
C VAL A 199 -9.92 -23.55 -12.18
N ASP A 200 -10.48 -22.56 -12.88
CA ASP A 200 -11.53 -22.79 -13.89
C ASP A 200 -11.02 -23.59 -15.08
N GLY A 201 -9.82 -23.27 -15.56
CA GLY A 201 -9.18 -23.92 -16.72
C GLY A 201 -8.65 -25.32 -16.45
N ASN A 202 -8.44 -25.71 -15.18
CA ASN A 202 -7.88 -27.01 -14.82
C ASN A 202 -8.79 -27.76 -13.85
N LYS A 203 -9.39 -28.86 -14.31
CA LYS A 203 -10.36 -29.66 -13.51
C LYS A 203 -9.71 -30.50 -12.41
N ASP A 204 -8.39 -30.70 -12.44
CA ASP A 204 -7.65 -31.34 -11.34
C ASP A 204 -7.45 -30.40 -10.14
N LEU A 205 -7.71 -29.10 -10.33
CA LEU A 205 -7.59 -28.12 -9.26
C LEU A 205 -8.92 -27.94 -8.51
N SER A 206 -8.81 -27.76 -7.21
CA SER A 206 -9.90 -27.36 -6.31
C SER A 206 -9.46 -26.17 -5.45
N LEU A 207 -10.44 -25.48 -4.86
CA LEU A 207 -10.20 -24.25 -4.11
C LEU A 207 -10.89 -24.30 -2.74
N ASP A 208 -10.13 -24.06 -1.68
CA ASP A 208 -10.68 -23.75 -0.37
C ASP A 208 -10.56 -22.24 -0.13
N VAL A 209 -11.64 -21.60 0.33
CA VAL A 209 -11.76 -20.15 0.42
C VAL A 209 -12.15 -19.70 1.82
N PHE A 210 -11.39 -18.78 2.39
CA PHE A 210 -11.87 -17.91 3.45
C PHE A 210 -12.27 -16.56 2.88
N ALA A 211 -13.50 -16.12 3.08
CA ALA A 211 -14.01 -14.84 2.62
C ALA A 211 -14.62 -14.02 3.76
N TYR A 212 -14.04 -12.88 4.05
CA TYR A 212 -14.62 -11.89 4.96
C TYR A 212 -15.71 -11.10 4.21
N ASP A 213 -15.37 -10.03 3.45
CA ASP A 213 -16.31 -9.40 2.52
C ASP A 213 -16.35 -10.20 1.21
N LEU A 214 -17.53 -10.50 0.71
CA LEU A 214 -17.75 -11.23 -0.54
C LEU A 214 -18.87 -10.59 -1.36
N SER A 215 -18.56 -9.45 -1.97
CA SER A 215 -19.55 -8.65 -2.72
C SER A 215 -19.14 -8.32 -4.15
N GLU A 216 -17.94 -8.72 -4.60
CA GLU A 216 -17.49 -8.54 -5.98
C GLU A 216 -18.12 -9.60 -6.89
N PRO A 217 -18.97 -9.22 -7.87
CA PRO A 217 -19.78 -10.18 -8.63
C PRO A 217 -18.94 -11.10 -9.54
N GLY A 218 -17.79 -10.64 -10.04
CA GLY A 218 -16.90 -11.44 -10.88
C GLY A 218 -16.22 -12.56 -10.08
N VAL A 219 -15.82 -12.27 -8.83
CA VAL A 219 -15.28 -13.29 -7.93
C VAL A 219 -16.35 -14.35 -7.63
N VAL A 220 -17.55 -13.94 -7.23
CA VAL A 220 -18.63 -14.89 -6.91
C VAL A 220 -19.01 -15.72 -8.14
N ALA A 221 -19.14 -15.11 -9.32
CA ALA A 221 -19.43 -15.84 -10.55
C ALA A 221 -18.36 -16.87 -10.91
N ALA A 222 -17.07 -16.54 -10.73
CA ALA A 222 -15.98 -17.50 -10.93
C ALA A 222 -16.03 -18.65 -9.91
N LEU A 223 -16.31 -18.37 -8.64
CA LEU A 223 -16.43 -19.43 -7.62
C LEU A 223 -17.60 -20.39 -7.91
N GLU A 224 -18.71 -19.90 -8.48
CA GLU A 224 -19.85 -20.75 -8.89
C GLU A 224 -19.47 -21.78 -9.96
N THR A 225 -18.51 -21.48 -10.87
CA THR A 225 -18.09 -22.41 -11.93
C THR A 225 -17.34 -23.63 -11.41
N PHE A 226 -16.79 -23.55 -10.18
CA PHE A 226 -15.99 -24.63 -9.59
C PHE A 226 -16.86 -25.80 -9.08
N LYS A 227 -18.12 -25.56 -8.79
CA LYS A 227 -19.06 -26.57 -8.29
C LYS A 227 -18.48 -27.30 -7.06
N GLU A 228 -18.52 -28.61 -7.01
CA GLU A 228 -18.05 -29.44 -5.89
C GLU A 228 -16.54 -29.31 -5.62
N ARG A 229 -15.77 -28.68 -6.53
CA ARG A 229 -14.35 -28.37 -6.33
C ARG A 229 -14.12 -27.14 -5.43
N LEU A 230 -15.19 -26.46 -5.00
CA LEU A 230 -15.15 -25.34 -4.07
C LEU A 230 -15.53 -25.80 -2.67
N ARG A 231 -14.73 -25.40 -1.66
CA ARG A 231 -15.16 -25.33 -0.25
C ARG A 231 -14.95 -23.90 0.22
N ILE A 232 -15.90 -23.34 0.96
CA ILE A 232 -15.81 -21.94 1.40
C ILE A 232 -16.35 -21.71 2.80
N VAL A 233 -15.63 -20.89 3.57
CA VAL A 233 -16.06 -20.32 4.85
C VAL A 233 -16.25 -18.81 4.67
N ILE A 234 -17.50 -18.35 4.79
CA ILE A 234 -17.89 -16.93 4.63
C ILE A 234 -18.22 -16.37 6.01
N ASP A 235 -17.77 -15.15 6.29
CA ASP A 235 -18.04 -14.48 7.56
C ASP A 235 -19.54 -14.30 7.83
N ASP A 236 -19.94 -14.54 9.06
CA ASP A 236 -21.32 -14.39 9.58
C ASP A 236 -21.39 -13.41 10.75
N SER A 237 -20.53 -12.41 10.75
CA SER A 237 -20.54 -11.34 11.76
C SER A 237 -21.70 -10.37 11.53
N LYS A 238 -21.88 -9.43 12.46
CA LYS A 238 -23.02 -8.51 12.52
C LYS A 238 -23.45 -7.92 11.18
N ASP A 239 -22.52 -7.42 10.38
CA ASP A 239 -22.81 -6.73 9.13
C ASP A 239 -23.06 -7.70 7.95
N HIS A 240 -22.58 -8.94 8.08
CA HIS A 240 -22.71 -9.99 7.06
C HIS A 240 -23.83 -11.00 7.35
N ALA A 241 -24.31 -11.10 8.59
CA ALA A 241 -25.37 -12.02 8.99
C ALA A 241 -26.77 -11.75 8.37
N PRO A 242 -27.21 -10.48 8.14
CA PRO A 242 -28.53 -10.24 7.57
C PRO A 242 -28.73 -10.94 6.22
N THR A 243 -29.91 -11.52 6.00
CA THR A 243 -30.27 -12.21 4.76
C THR A 243 -30.18 -11.32 3.51
N THR A 244 -30.21 -10.00 3.71
CA THR A 244 -30.08 -8.98 2.66
C THR A 244 -28.63 -8.63 2.34
N SER A 245 -27.66 -9.08 3.16
CA SER A 245 -26.23 -8.83 2.92
C SER A 245 -25.74 -9.47 1.62
N ALA A 246 -24.65 -8.98 1.07
CA ALA A 246 -24.02 -9.58 -0.10
C ALA A 246 -23.51 -11.00 0.22
N GLU A 247 -22.94 -11.19 1.39
CA GLU A 247 -22.36 -12.46 1.87
C GLU A 247 -23.45 -13.54 2.01
N SER A 248 -24.63 -13.20 2.55
CA SER A 248 -25.76 -14.14 2.63
C SER A 248 -26.30 -14.52 1.25
N LYS A 249 -26.37 -13.57 0.33
CA LYS A 249 -26.75 -13.83 -1.06
C LYS A 249 -25.71 -14.68 -1.80
N ALA A 250 -24.42 -14.37 -1.62
CA ALA A 250 -23.33 -15.16 -2.18
C ALA A 250 -23.35 -16.60 -1.64
N ALA A 251 -23.51 -16.77 -0.33
CA ALA A 251 -23.61 -18.10 0.29
C ALA A 251 -24.75 -18.94 -0.31
N LYS A 252 -25.93 -18.33 -0.52
CA LYS A 252 -27.06 -19.02 -1.16
C LYS A 252 -26.74 -19.46 -2.60
N ARG A 253 -26.13 -18.59 -3.40
CA ARG A 253 -25.72 -18.89 -4.78
C ARG A 253 -24.67 -20.01 -4.82
N LEU A 254 -23.64 -19.90 -3.99
CA LEU A 254 -22.56 -20.87 -3.94
C LEU A 254 -23.05 -22.24 -3.38
N ALA A 255 -23.97 -22.25 -2.42
CA ALA A 255 -24.60 -23.49 -1.95
C ALA A 255 -25.41 -24.20 -3.05
N ALA A 256 -26.03 -23.45 -3.93
CA ALA A 256 -26.76 -24.01 -5.07
C ALA A 256 -25.82 -24.62 -6.14
N SER A 257 -24.61 -24.06 -6.32
CA SER A 257 -23.64 -24.54 -7.31
C SER A 257 -22.66 -25.60 -6.76
N ALA A 258 -22.13 -25.40 -5.55
CA ALA A 258 -21.11 -26.24 -4.95
C ALA A 258 -21.68 -27.33 -4.01
N GLY A 259 -22.94 -27.24 -3.65
CA GLY A 259 -23.58 -28.05 -2.61
C GLY A 259 -23.51 -27.39 -1.23
N ALA A 260 -24.59 -27.54 -0.45
CA ALA A 260 -24.73 -26.88 0.85
C ALA A 260 -23.66 -27.33 1.87
N SER A 261 -23.17 -28.57 1.78
CA SER A 261 -22.11 -29.09 2.64
C SER A 261 -20.77 -28.36 2.47
N ASN A 262 -20.52 -27.80 1.28
CA ASN A 262 -19.28 -27.12 0.91
C ASN A 262 -19.28 -25.62 1.25
N VAL A 263 -20.40 -25.05 1.70
CA VAL A 263 -20.51 -23.64 2.02
C VAL A 263 -20.88 -23.47 3.49
N LYS A 264 -19.95 -22.88 4.24
CA LYS A 264 -20.13 -22.64 5.68
C LYS A 264 -20.24 -21.14 5.95
N ARG A 265 -21.16 -20.78 6.85
CA ARG A 265 -21.27 -19.43 7.42
C ARG A 265 -20.85 -19.49 8.89
N MET A 266 -19.85 -18.71 9.25
CA MET A 266 -19.40 -18.66 10.64
C MET A 266 -18.67 -17.36 10.97
N LYS A 267 -18.52 -17.09 12.24
CA LYS A 267 -17.61 -16.10 12.80
C LYS A 267 -16.80 -16.73 13.92
N PHE A 268 -15.62 -16.19 14.17
CA PHE A 268 -14.90 -16.48 15.40
C PHE A 268 -15.53 -15.70 16.57
N ILE A 269 -14.81 -15.35 17.62
CA ILE A 269 -15.37 -14.52 18.70
C ILE A 269 -15.92 -13.21 18.13
N LYS A 270 -15.20 -12.64 17.15
CA LYS A 270 -15.61 -11.43 16.43
C LYS A 270 -15.87 -11.73 14.97
N LEU A 271 -14.82 -11.86 14.15
CA LEU A 271 -14.90 -11.96 12.69
C LEU A 271 -14.17 -13.22 12.19
N GLN A 272 -14.67 -13.82 11.11
CA GLN A 272 -13.86 -14.60 10.21
C GLN A 272 -13.21 -13.62 9.23
N HIS A 273 -12.03 -13.10 9.57
CA HIS A 273 -11.46 -11.95 8.88
C HIS A 273 -10.39 -12.32 7.83
N ASN A 274 -10.14 -13.60 7.60
CA ASN A 274 -9.24 -14.07 6.54
C ASN A 274 -9.79 -13.77 5.14
N LYS A 275 -8.89 -13.55 4.19
CA LYS A 275 -9.13 -13.40 2.75
C LYS A 275 -8.12 -14.30 2.06
N VAL A 276 -8.50 -15.56 1.81
CA VAL A 276 -7.56 -16.62 1.45
C VAL A 276 -8.13 -17.49 0.34
N PHE A 277 -7.29 -17.84 -0.64
CA PHE A 277 -7.50 -18.91 -1.60
C PHE A 277 -6.42 -19.96 -1.40
N ILE A 278 -6.81 -21.19 -1.10
CA ILE A 278 -5.92 -22.36 -1.01
C ILE A 278 -6.16 -23.22 -2.23
N VAL A 279 -5.22 -23.22 -3.17
CA VAL A 279 -5.30 -24.02 -4.38
C VAL A 279 -4.78 -25.41 -4.09
N LYS A 280 -5.57 -26.42 -4.46
CA LYS A 280 -5.20 -27.84 -4.31
C LYS A 280 -5.18 -28.52 -5.65
N SER A 281 -4.22 -29.40 -5.86
CA SER A 281 -4.14 -30.31 -7.01
C SER A 281 -4.39 -31.73 -6.53
N LYS A 282 -5.43 -32.39 -7.08
CA LYS A 282 -5.83 -33.75 -6.68
C LYS A 282 -5.95 -33.90 -5.15
N GLY A 283 -6.55 -32.88 -4.52
CA GLY A 283 -6.79 -32.84 -3.07
C GLY A 283 -5.60 -32.41 -2.21
N LYS A 284 -4.39 -32.20 -2.77
CA LYS A 284 -3.20 -31.73 -2.03
C LYS A 284 -2.99 -30.23 -2.21
N PRO A 285 -2.81 -29.46 -1.13
CA PRO A 285 -2.53 -28.02 -1.23
C PRO A 285 -1.18 -27.77 -1.91
N ILE A 286 -1.16 -26.83 -2.86
CA ILE A 286 0.03 -26.54 -3.68
C ILE A 286 0.48 -25.09 -3.57
N LYS A 287 -0.45 -24.15 -3.37
CA LYS A 287 -0.18 -22.73 -3.19
C LYS A 287 -1.32 -22.03 -2.46
N VAL A 288 -1.02 -20.88 -1.93
CA VAL A 288 -1.99 -20.07 -1.19
C VAL A 288 -1.87 -18.59 -1.56
N LEU A 289 -3.03 -17.95 -1.79
CA LEU A 289 -3.17 -16.50 -1.85
C LEU A 289 -3.76 -16.01 -0.53
N PHE A 290 -3.20 -14.94 0.01
CA PHE A 290 -3.66 -14.26 1.22
C PHE A 290 -3.26 -12.78 1.21
N GLY A 291 -3.70 -11.99 2.20
CA GLY A 291 -3.35 -10.58 2.33
C GLY A 291 -4.46 -9.77 3.00
N SER A 292 -4.46 -8.46 2.72
CA SER A 292 -5.47 -7.54 3.24
C SER A 292 -6.67 -7.33 2.30
N THR A 293 -6.58 -7.75 1.03
CA THR A 293 -7.58 -7.49 -0.01
C THR A 293 -8.85 -8.29 0.20
N ASN A 294 -9.95 -7.61 0.53
CA ASN A 294 -11.28 -8.22 0.55
C ASN A 294 -11.79 -8.49 -0.87
N PHE A 295 -12.56 -9.56 -1.04
CA PHE A 295 -13.22 -9.92 -2.32
C PHE A 295 -14.48 -9.08 -2.55
N SER A 296 -14.32 -7.77 -2.47
CA SER A 296 -15.37 -6.77 -2.55
C SER A 296 -14.97 -5.59 -3.44
N PHE A 297 -15.96 -4.81 -3.91
CA PHE A 297 -15.68 -3.61 -4.71
C PHE A 297 -14.70 -2.67 -4.03
N ARG A 298 -14.90 -2.41 -2.74
CA ARG A 298 -14.01 -1.49 -2.03
C ARG A 298 -12.63 -2.10 -1.81
N GLY A 299 -12.58 -3.37 -1.46
CA GLY A 299 -11.32 -4.09 -1.26
C GLY A 299 -10.43 -4.08 -2.48
N LEU A 300 -11.00 -4.36 -3.65
CA LEU A 300 -10.26 -4.48 -4.91
C LEU A 300 -9.99 -3.14 -5.61
N TYR A 301 -10.93 -2.17 -5.53
CA TYR A 301 -10.90 -1.03 -6.46
C TYR A 301 -10.74 0.33 -5.79
N ILE A 302 -10.92 0.41 -4.47
CA ILE A 302 -10.93 1.67 -3.72
C ILE A 302 -9.84 1.73 -2.68
N GLN A 303 -9.72 0.68 -1.87
CA GLN A 303 -8.84 0.65 -0.70
C GLN A 303 -7.40 0.35 -1.09
N ALA A 304 -6.46 0.92 -0.35
CA ALA A 304 -5.09 0.45 -0.34
C ALA A 304 -5.05 -0.93 0.32
N ASN A 305 -4.63 -1.92 -0.45
CA ASN A 305 -4.56 -3.32 -0.04
C ASN A 305 -3.42 -4.03 -0.73
N ASN A 306 -2.99 -5.15 -0.14
CA ASN A 306 -2.05 -6.08 -0.73
C ASN A 306 -2.64 -7.50 -0.87
N ALA A 307 -2.06 -8.26 -1.79
CA ALA A 307 -2.28 -9.68 -1.96
C ALA A 307 -0.91 -10.35 -2.18
N LEU A 308 -0.73 -11.54 -1.61
CA LEU A 308 0.47 -12.34 -1.79
C LEU A 308 0.05 -13.74 -2.27
N VAL A 309 0.86 -14.33 -3.16
CA VAL A 309 0.75 -15.75 -3.53
C VAL A 309 2.04 -16.45 -3.15
N VAL A 310 1.93 -17.50 -2.34
CA VAL A 310 3.07 -18.34 -1.98
C VAL A 310 2.91 -19.69 -2.63
N TYR A 311 3.87 -20.05 -3.50
CA TYR A 311 3.91 -21.29 -4.29
C TYR A 311 4.65 -22.40 -3.54
N ALA A 312 4.46 -22.50 -2.23
CA ALA A 312 5.06 -23.53 -1.39
C ALA A 312 3.97 -24.39 -0.76
N PRO A 313 3.93 -25.71 -1.04
CA PRO A 313 2.97 -26.63 -0.44
C PRO A 313 2.93 -26.54 1.09
N GLN A 314 4.08 -26.38 1.75
CA GLN A 314 4.14 -26.26 3.21
C GLN A 314 3.36 -25.04 3.73
N ALA A 315 3.39 -23.89 3.00
CA ALA A 315 2.59 -22.74 3.36
C ALA A 315 1.10 -23.02 3.16
N ALA A 316 0.73 -23.58 2.01
CA ALA A 316 -0.65 -23.93 1.70
C ALA A 316 -1.26 -24.94 2.69
N GLU A 317 -0.48 -25.93 3.16
CA GLU A 317 -0.87 -26.87 4.21
C GLU A 317 -1.18 -26.19 5.54
N LEU A 318 -0.40 -25.18 5.95
CA LEU A 318 -0.68 -24.42 7.18
C LEU A 318 -2.03 -23.71 7.09
N PHE A 319 -2.32 -23.07 5.96
CA PHE A 319 -3.61 -22.42 5.74
C PHE A 319 -4.75 -23.43 5.64
N GLU A 320 -4.53 -24.59 4.99
CA GLU A 320 -5.53 -25.66 4.92
C GLU A 320 -5.84 -26.21 6.33
N ASN A 321 -4.86 -26.38 7.20
CA ASN A 321 -5.08 -26.80 8.58
C ASN A 321 -5.96 -25.80 9.35
N ALA A 322 -5.70 -24.49 9.20
CA ALA A 322 -6.55 -23.46 9.80
C ALA A 322 -7.96 -23.45 9.18
N PHE A 323 -8.04 -23.66 7.85
CA PHE A 323 -9.31 -23.75 7.12
C PHE A 323 -10.15 -24.95 7.57
N ASN A 324 -9.60 -26.14 7.58
CA ASN A 324 -10.30 -27.36 7.98
C ASN A 324 -10.83 -27.24 9.42
N LEU A 325 -10.00 -26.69 10.32
CA LEU A 325 -10.42 -26.48 11.70
C LEU A 325 -11.65 -25.57 11.83
N ALA A 326 -11.76 -24.53 10.97
CA ALA A 326 -12.92 -23.67 10.92
C ALA A 326 -14.10 -24.30 10.17
N PHE A 327 -13.82 -24.92 9.02
CA PHE A 327 -14.82 -25.53 8.13
C PHE A 327 -15.57 -26.69 8.78
N ASP A 328 -14.88 -27.48 9.61
CA ASP A 328 -15.45 -28.62 10.34
C ASP A 328 -16.19 -28.23 11.62
N ASN A 329 -16.08 -26.96 12.05
CA ASN A 329 -16.66 -26.49 13.32
C ASN A 329 -17.50 -25.21 13.20
N PRO A 330 -18.34 -25.03 12.14
CA PRO A 330 -19.05 -23.78 11.89
C PRO A 330 -20.09 -23.45 12.98
N ASP A 331 -20.68 -24.47 13.58
CA ASP A 331 -21.77 -24.34 14.54
C ASP A 331 -21.32 -24.31 16.02
N LYS A 332 -20.00 -24.36 16.27
CA LYS A 332 -19.49 -24.29 17.64
C LYS A 332 -19.76 -22.92 18.25
N PRO A 333 -20.20 -22.87 19.53
CA PRO A 333 -20.45 -21.61 20.21
C PRO A 333 -19.23 -20.68 20.21
N VAL A 334 -19.42 -19.41 19.88
CA VAL A 334 -18.33 -18.43 19.75
C VAL A 334 -17.50 -18.25 21.02
N ASN A 335 -18.09 -18.44 22.21
CA ASN A 335 -17.39 -18.39 23.49
C ASN A 335 -16.40 -19.55 23.69
N THR A 336 -16.49 -20.62 22.90
CA THR A 336 -15.57 -21.77 22.94
C THR A 336 -14.40 -21.66 21.96
N VAL A 337 -14.37 -20.64 21.11
CA VAL A 337 -13.34 -20.45 20.08
C VAL A 337 -11.92 -20.41 20.67
N LYS A 338 -11.72 -19.77 21.82
CA LYS A 338 -10.42 -19.78 22.51
C LYS A 338 -9.97 -21.18 22.91
N SER A 339 -10.90 -22.09 23.14
CA SER A 339 -10.61 -23.48 23.47
C SER A 339 -10.29 -24.30 22.22
N TRP A 340 -11.18 -24.37 21.24
CA TRP A 340 -11.00 -25.28 20.12
C TRP A 340 -10.06 -24.77 19.02
N PHE A 341 -10.00 -23.45 18.77
CA PHE A 341 -9.06 -22.85 17.81
C PHE A 341 -7.83 -22.30 18.52
N GLY A 342 -7.99 -21.39 19.47
CA GLY A 342 -6.89 -20.78 20.22
C GLY A 342 -6.07 -21.80 21.03
N GLY A 343 -6.71 -22.90 21.46
CA GLY A 343 -6.08 -24.07 22.09
C GLY A 343 -5.38 -25.01 21.12
N ASN A 344 -5.63 -24.94 19.81
CA ASN A 344 -5.03 -25.79 18.80
C ASN A 344 -3.57 -25.42 18.51
N ALA A 345 -2.78 -26.39 18.06
CA ALA A 345 -1.38 -26.20 17.71
C ALA A 345 -1.18 -25.07 16.69
N ILE A 346 -2.07 -24.93 15.68
CA ILE A 346 -1.99 -23.93 14.62
C ILE A 346 -1.96 -22.50 15.13
N SER A 347 -2.57 -22.24 16.28
CA SER A 347 -2.70 -20.91 16.88
C SER A 347 -1.67 -20.62 18.01
N LYS A 348 -0.74 -21.57 18.30
CA LYS A 348 0.15 -21.49 19.48
C LYS A 348 1.56 -21.06 19.18
N LYS A 349 1.96 -20.97 17.92
CA LYS A 349 3.35 -20.63 17.54
C LYS A 349 3.41 -20.03 16.13
N TRP A 350 4.57 -19.49 15.81
CA TRP A 350 4.96 -19.13 14.45
C TRP A 350 5.48 -20.38 13.72
N TYR A 351 5.08 -20.53 12.46
CA TYR A 351 5.43 -21.66 11.61
C TYR A 351 6.38 -21.20 10.50
N PRO A 352 7.66 -21.59 10.54
CA PRO A 352 8.59 -21.25 9.48
C PRO A 352 8.33 -22.08 8.22
N VAL A 353 8.36 -21.44 7.06
CA VAL A 353 8.42 -22.06 5.75
C VAL A 353 9.76 -21.69 5.13
N LYS A 354 10.60 -22.69 4.89
CA LYS A 354 11.96 -22.51 4.40
C LYS A 354 12.14 -23.29 3.10
N VAL A 355 12.46 -22.57 2.03
CA VAL A 355 12.82 -23.15 0.74
C VAL A 355 14.24 -22.68 0.41
N PRO A 356 15.17 -23.57 0.05
CA PRO A 356 16.55 -23.18 -0.25
C PRO A 356 16.64 -22.07 -1.30
N GLY A 357 17.43 -21.04 -1.00
CA GLY A 357 17.62 -19.88 -1.90
C GLY A 357 16.43 -18.91 -2.00
N LYS A 358 15.40 -19.08 -1.17
CA LYS A 358 14.23 -18.20 -1.11
C LYS A 358 14.12 -17.52 0.26
N PRO A 359 13.35 -16.42 0.39
CA PRO A 359 13.07 -15.80 1.68
C PRO A 359 12.51 -16.78 2.72
N VAL A 360 12.85 -16.58 3.99
CA VAL A 360 12.20 -17.33 5.07
C VAL A 360 10.90 -16.64 5.43
N LEU A 361 9.80 -17.37 5.29
CA LEU A 361 8.47 -16.93 5.72
C LEU A 361 8.14 -17.56 7.07
N GLN A 362 7.48 -16.80 7.95
CA GLN A 362 6.94 -17.35 9.19
C GLN A 362 5.46 -16.94 9.30
N PHE A 363 4.58 -17.92 9.53
CA PHE A 363 3.13 -17.73 9.58
C PHE A 363 2.59 -17.86 10.99
N CYS A 364 1.61 -17.07 11.34
CA CYS A 364 0.89 -17.11 12.60
C CYS A 364 -0.61 -16.96 12.34
N PHE A 365 -1.45 -17.75 13.06
CA PHE A 365 -2.89 -17.80 12.83
C PHE A 365 -3.66 -17.51 14.12
N SER A 366 -4.49 -16.50 14.10
CA SER A 366 -5.38 -16.15 15.22
C SER A 366 -6.79 -16.73 15.02
N PRO A 367 -7.64 -16.80 16.09
CA PRO A 367 -7.46 -16.17 17.37
C PRO A 367 -6.51 -16.93 18.30
N HIS A 368 -5.72 -16.17 19.05
CA HIS A 368 -4.83 -16.69 20.09
C HIS A 368 -5.48 -16.62 21.46
N THR A 369 -4.98 -17.43 22.41
CA THR A 369 -5.32 -17.25 23.84
C THR A 369 -4.67 -15.99 24.42
N ASN A 370 -3.53 -15.56 23.85
CA ASN A 370 -2.79 -14.36 24.23
C ASN A 370 -2.21 -13.68 22.97
N SER A 371 -2.64 -12.46 22.73
CA SER A 371 -2.21 -11.64 21.58
C SER A 371 -0.72 -11.31 21.55
N ALA A 372 -0.01 -11.45 22.66
CA ALA A 372 1.44 -11.23 22.70
C ALA A 372 2.20 -12.17 21.76
N LEU A 373 1.65 -13.36 21.46
CA LEU A 373 2.28 -14.33 20.55
C LEU A 373 2.59 -13.72 19.20
N SER A 374 1.63 -13.04 18.60
CA SER A 374 1.75 -12.41 17.28
C SER A 374 2.25 -10.96 17.36
N MET A 375 1.81 -10.19 18.38
CA MET A 375 2.07 -8.76 18.44
C MET A 375 3.45 -8.39 18.99
N LYS A 376 4.02 -9.22 19.89
CA LYS A 376 5.33 -8.91 20.47
C LYS A 376 6.46 -8.94 19.43
N PRO A 377 6.56 -9.93 18.51
CA PRO A 377 7.55 -9.90 17.44
C PRO A 377 7.50 -8.65 16.56
N VAL A 378 6.29 -8.17 16.22
CA VAL A 378 6.10 -6.92 15.45
C VAL A 378 6.60 -5.71 16.25
N GLY A 379 6.18 -5.59 17.51
CA GLY A 379 6.61 -4.50 18.39
C GLY A 379 8.12 -4.50 18.64
N ASP A 380 8.72 -5.68 18.83
CA ASP A 380 10.17 -5.84 19.01
C ASP A 380 10.94 -5.45 17.74
N ALA A 381 10.46 -5.81 16.55
CA ALA A 381 11.09 -5.42 15.28
C ALA A 381 11.10 -3.90 15.10
N ILE A 382 9.96 -3.24 15.36
CA ILE A 382 9.89 -1.76 15.34
C ILE A 382 10.88 -1.15 16.34
N ALA A 383 10.92 -1.68 17.57
CA ALA A 383 11.78 -1.14 18.63
C ALA A 383 13.28 -1.34 18.39
N LYS A 384 13.66 -2.36 17.61
CA LYS A 384 15.05 -2.73 17.27
C LYS A 384 15.51 -2.20 15.92
N ALA A 385 14.65 -1.57 15.15
CA ALA A 385 14.98 -1.02 13.84
C ALA A 385 16.13 -0.02 13.93
N LYS A 386 17.03 -0.04 12.94
CA LYS A 386 18.28 0.74 12.92
C LYS A 386 18.31 1.83 11.85
N SER A 387 17.63 1.60 10.72
CA SER A 387 17.64 2.54 9.60
C SER A 387 16.29 3.20 9.38
N SER A 388 15.22 2.42 9.37
CA SER A 388 13.90 2.94 8.99
C SER A 388 12.74 2.07 9.47
N VAL A 389 11.56 2.69 9.64
CA VAL A 389 10.29 1.99 9.83
C VAL A 389 9.21 2.62 8.96
N PHE A 390 8.58 1.82 8.11
CA PHE A 390 7.37 2.21 7.38
C PHE A 390 6.21 1.35 7.86
N PHE A 391 5.05 1.95 8.02
CA PHE A 391 3.86 1.18 8.37
C PHE A 391 2.61 1.77 7.75
N SER A 392 1.72 0.88 7.34
CA SER A 392 0.35 1.21 6.98
C SER A 392 -0.58 0.28 7.75
N ILE A 393 -1.29 0.85 8.72
CA ILE A 393 -2.16 0.10 9.63
C ILE A 393 -3.52 0.80 9.72
N ALA A 394 -4.48 0.28 8.97
CA ALA A 394 -5.80 0.86 8.78
C ALA A 394 -6.46 1.33 10.07
N PHE A 395 -6.49 0.48 11.09
CA PHE A 395 -7.23 0.71 12.33
C PHE A 395 -6.36 1.04 13.54
N LEU A 396 -5.13 1.53 13.31
CA LEU A 396 -4.20 1.90 14.39
C LEU A 396 -4.83 2.88 15.39
N TYR A 397 -5.67 3.81 14.90
CA TYR A 397 -6.38 4.78 15.73
C TYR A 397 -7.35 4.16 16.76
N GLN A 398 -7.83 2.93 16.54
CA GLN A 398 -8.68 2.20 17.46
C GLN A 398 -7.88 1.41 18.51
N THR A 399 -6.59 1.15 18.25
CA THR A 399 -5.72 0.37 19.12
C THR A 399 -5.09 1.28 20.17
N LYS A 400 -5.54 1.21 21.42
CA LYS A 400 -5.07 2.10 22.50
C LYS A 400 -3.84 1.57 23.24
N SER A 401 -3.58 0.27 23.19
CA SER A 401 -2.52 -0.42 23.95
C SER A 401 -1.97 -1.61 23.18
N GLY A 402 -0.97 -2.28 23.74
CA GLY A 402 -0.33 -3.46 23.18
C GLY A 402 1.05 -3.19 22.60
N PRO A 403 1.83 -4.25 22.28
CA PRO A 403 3.24 -4.12 21.89
C PRO A 403 3.44 -3.23 20.67
N VAL A 404 2.65 -3.40 19.62
CA VAL A 404 2.75 -2.61 18.37
C VAL A 404 2.45 -1.14 18.61
N ARG A 405 1.33 -0.83 19.30
CA ARG A 405 0.99 0.56 19.62
C ARG A 405 2.05 1.25 20.47
N THR A 406 2.59 0.53 21.46
CA THR A 406 3.64 1.04 22.33
C THR A 406 4.92 1.34 21.55
N ALA A 407 5.31 0.43 20.64
CA ALA A 407 6.49 0.60 19.80
C ALA A 407 6.33 1.79 18.86
N ILE A 408 5.17 1.95 18.20
CA ILE A 408 4.88 3.09 17.31
C ILE A 408 4.88 4.41 18.10
N ASN A 409 4.29 4.46 19.29
CA ASN A 409 4.32 5.68 20.11
C ASN A 409 5.75 6.10 20.50
N LYS A 410 6.65 5.13 20.75
CA LYS A 410 8.08 5.40 20.99
C LYS A 410 8.79 5.84 19.71
N LEU A 411 8.50 5.19 18.59
CA LEU A 411 9.05 5.51 17.28
C LEU A 411 8.77 6.96 16.88
N MET A 412 7.52 7.43 17.07
CA MET A 412 7.13 8.81 16.76
C MET A 412 7.86 9.86 17.60
N LYS A 413 8.42 9.48 18.77
CA LYS A 413 9.23 10.34 19.63
C LYS A 413 10.74 10.16 19.44
N SER A 414 11.15 9.30 18.52
CA SER A 414 12.56 9.01 18.21
C SER A 414 13.03 9.77 16.97
N LYS A 415 14.35 9.79 16.74
CA LYS A 415 14.97 10.33 15.53
C LYS A 415 15.10 9.30 14.41
N LEU A 416 14.66 8.05 14.64
CA LEU A 416 14.70 7.02 13.59
C LEU A 416 13.77 7.42 12.45
N PHE A 417 14.27 7.34 11.22
CA PHE A 417 13.47 7.67 10.04
C PHE A 417 12.21 6.79 9.95
N SER A 418 11.05 7.42 9.84
CA SER A 418 9.81 6.65 9.78
C SER A 418 8.65 7.42 9.18
N TYR A 419 7.85 6.72 8.35
CA TYR A 419 6.57 7.21 7.87
C TYR A 419 5.46 6.21 8.16
N GLY A 420 4.33 6.72 8.63
CA GLY A 420 3.16 5.94 8.98
C GLY A 420 1.89 6.42 8.30
N ILE A 421 0.99 5.47 8.04
CA ILE A 421 -0.31 5.73 7.45
C ILE A 421 -1.38 5.04 8.30
N SER A 422 -2.50 5.71 8.53
CA SER A 422 -3.70 5.15 9.15
C SER A 422 -4.94 5.72 8.48
N ASP A 423 -6.05 5.00 8.50
CA ASP A 423 -7.30 5.52 7.92
C ASP A 423 -7.80 6.78 8.64
N LYS A 424 -7.57 6.87 9.96
CA LYS A 424 -7.89 8.03 10.82
C LYS A 424 -6.79 8.28 11.83
N LEU A 425 -6.67 9.52 12.32
CA LEU A 425 -5.66 9.85 13.33
C LEU A 425 -6.07 9.43 14.75
N GLY A 426 -7.30 9.70 15.15
CA GLY A 426 -7.71 9.47 16.55
C GLY A 426 -6.79 10.21 17.54
N SER A 427 -6.17 9.44 18.46
CA SER A 427 -5.21 9.92 19.46
C SER A 427 -3.74 9.62 19.10
N LEU A 428 -3.45 9.42 17.79
CA LEU A 428 -2.10 9.14 17.33
C LEU A 428 -1.24 10.41 17.34
N GLU A 429 0.04 10.26 17.71
CA GLU A 429 1.06 11.29 17.50
C GLU A 429 1.35 11.40 16.00
N VAL A 430 1.43 12.62 15.49
CA VAL A 430 1.54 12.91 14.05
C VAL A 430 2.93 13.41 13.68
N TYR A 431 3.56 14.15 14.59
CA TYR A 431 4.83 14.82 14.34
C TYR A 431 6.01 14.12 14.99
N LYS A 432 7.13 14.16 14.32
CA LYS A 432 8.45 13.79 14.82
C LYS A 432 9.04 14.91 15.69
N PRO A 433 10.13 14.66 16.44
CA PRO A 433 10.74 15.68 17.31
C PRO A 433 11.22 16.95 16.60
N ASP A 434 11.57 16.85 15.31
CA ASP A 434 11.95 17.99 14.47
C ASP A 434 10.76 18.72 13.83
N HIS A 435 9.53 18.40 14.27
CA HIS A 435 8.26 18.91 13.76
C HIS A 435 7.94 18.50 12.31
N SER A 436 8.66 17.56 11.73
CA SER A 436 8.28 16.94 10.47
C SER A 436 7.06 16.02 10.65
N LEU A 437 6.32 15.78 9.56
CA LEU A 437 5.15 14.91 9.57
C LEU A 437 5.60 13.45 9.43
N GLY A 438 5.44 12.66 10.47
CA GLY A 438 5.79 11.23 10.47
C GLY A 438 4.59 10.28 10.30
N LEU A 439 3.34 10.80 10.42
CA LEU A 439 2.12 10.03 10.23
C LEU A 439 1.06 10.84 9.50
N VAL A 440 0.35 10.21 8.56
CA VAL A 440 -0.77 10.80 7.81
C VAL A 440 -2.03 9.96 7.93
N ASP A 441 -3.19 10.58 7.74
CA ASP A 441 -4.46 9.89 7.66
C ASP A 441 -5.21 10.19 6.37
N PHE A 442 -5.98 9.21 5.91
CA PHE A 442 -6.77 9.34 4.70
C PHE A 442 -8.11 10.04 4.93
N ALA A 443 -8.80 9.74 6.03
CA ALA A 443 -10.16 10.24 6.28
C ALA A 443 -10.26 11.76 6.36
N TYR A 444 -9.19 12.42 6.83
CA TYR A 444 -9.11 13.88 6.87
C TYR A 444 -9.12 14.47 5.46
N LEU A 445 -8.36 13.88 4.54
CA LEU A 445 -8.17 14.40 3.18
C LEU A 445 -9.39 14.19 2.30
N GLY A 446 -10.13 13.08 2.47
CA GLY A 446 -11.38 12.83 1.76
C GLY A 446 -12.46 13.89 1.99
N LYS A 447 -12.44 14.55 3.16
CA LYS A 447 -13.40 15.61 3.52
C LYS A 447 -12.91 17.03 3.20
N ASN A 448 -11.61 17.22 3.17
CA ASN A 448 -10.99 18.56 3.21
C ASN A 448 -9.96 18.78 2.11
N SER A 449 -10.01 18.02 1.00
CA SER A 449 -9.09 18.21 -0.13
C SER A 449 -9.15 19.65 -0.65
N PRO A 450 -7.99 20.34 -0.80
CA PRO A 450 -7.95 21.69 -1.34
C PRO A 450 -8.15 21.69 -2.87
N PRO A 451 -8.51 22.85 -3.48
CA PRO A 451 -8.40 22.99 -4.93
C PRO A 451 -6.95 22.75 -5.43
N PRO A 452 -6.72 22.11 -6.57
CA PRO A 452 -7.71 21.57 -7.50
C PRO A 452 -8.26 20.18 -7.12
N PHE A 453 -7.76 19.55 -6.06
CA PHE A 453 -8.05 18.14 -5.67
C PHE A 453 -9.47 17.96 -5.09
N LYS A 454 -10.16 19.02 -4.71
CA LYS A 454 -11.52 18.95 -4.15
C LYS A 454 -12.52 18.29 -5.10
N GLN A 455 -12.24 18.33 -6.38
CA GLN A 455 -13.09 17.74 -7.42
C GLN A 455 -12.70 16.32 -7.79
N GLU A 456 -11.52 15.87 -7.37
CA GLU A 456 -11.12 14.47 -7.56
C GLU A 456 -11.99 13.59 -6.67
N TRP A 457 -12.57 12.56 -7.25
CA TRP A 457 -13.32 11.59 -6.47
C TRP A 457 -12.39 10.83 -5.54
N SER A 458 -12.72 10.81 -4.26
CA SER A 458 -11.91 10.16 -3.22
C SER A 458 -12.35 8.71 -2.93
N GLY A 459 -13.12 8.06 -3.82
CA GLY A 459 -13.61 6.71 -3.59
C GLY A 459 -14.90 6.62 -2.77
N GLY A 460 -15.56 7.75 -2.50
CA GLY A 460 -16.80 7.79 -1.72
C GLY A 460 -16.58 7.66 -0.21
N ALA A 461 -17.66 7.47 0.55
CA ALA A 461 -17.60 7.28 1.98
C ALA A 461 -17.06 5.89 2.36
N GLY A 462 -16.37 5.79 3.50
CA GLY A 462 -15.85 4.54 4.05
C GLY A 462 -14.34 4.54 4.24
N ILE A 463 -13.78 3.38 4.54
CA ILE A 463 -12.34 3.15 4.75
C ILE A 463 -11.65 3.17 3.40
N HIS A 464 -10.49 3.84 3.32
CA HIS A 464 -9.66 3.93 2.12
C HIS A 464 -8.28 3.32 2.35
N GLU A 465 -7.69 3.58 3.50
CA GLU A 465 -6.50 2.89 3.94
C GLU A 465 -6.90 1.59 4.62
N HIS A 466 -6.55 0.46 4.01
CA HIS A 466 -6.90 -0.85 4.54
C HIS A 466 -5.72 -1.81 4.55
N ASP A 467 -4.55 -1.35 4.19
CA ASP A 467 -3.30 -2.08 4.38
C ASP A 467 -3.02 -2.37 5.85
N LYS A 468 -2.28 -3.44 6.08
CA LYS A 468 -1.92 -3.95 7.40
C LYS A 468 -0.50 -4.47 7.32
N PHE A 469 0.46 -3.54 7.24
CA PHE A 469 1.86 -3.95 7.20
C PHE A 469 2.78 -3.04 8.02
N VAL A 470 3.90 -3.62 8.41
CA VAL A 470 5.05 -2.94 9.01
C VAL A 470 6.31 -3.40 8.27
N VAL A 471 7.14 -2.45 7.86
CA VAL A 471 8.45 -2.69 7.26
C VAL A 471 9.52 -2.09 8.14
N THR A 472 10.53 -2.86 8.48
CA THR A 472 11.69 -2.38 9.23
C THR A 472 12.96 -2.57 8.41
N ASP A 473 13.86 -1.58 8.44
CA ASP A 473 15.21 -1.67 7.91
C ASP A 473 15.33 -2.12 6.44
N PHE A 474 14.41 -1.63 5.56
CA PHE A 474 14.30 -2.12 4.18
C PHE A 474 15.63 -2.12 3.40
N SER A 475 16.52 -1.17 3.71
CA SER A 475 17.82 -1.03 3.06
C SER A 475 18.93 -1.91 3.65
N LEU A 476 18.64 -2.65 4.72
CA LEU A 476 19.62 -3.48 5.44
C LEU A 476 19.35 -4.99 5.25
N PRO A 477 20.36 -5.86 5.44
CA PRO A 477 20.16 -7.32 5.41
C PRO A 477 19.17 -7.84 6.46
N THR A 478 18.85 -7.04 7.49
CA THR A 478 17.86 -7.34 8.54
C THR A 478 16.44 -6.94 8.16
N ALA A 479 16.22 -6.51 6.92
CA ALA A 479 14.93 -6.08 6.41
C ALA A 479 13.82 -7.09 6.70
N THR A 480 12.73 -6.61 7.29
CA THR A 480 11.62 -7.46 7.69
C THR A 480 10.29 -6.80 7.35
N VAL A 481 9.37 -7.58 6.81
CA VAL A 481 7.97 -7.19 6.57
C VAL A 481 7.05 -8.05 7.42
N PHE A 482 6.08 -7.43 8.07
CA PHE A 482 4.92 -8.09 8.67
C PHE A 482 3.68 -7.67 7.89
N THR A 483 2.88 -8.64 7.43
CA THR A 483 1.64 -8.37 6.69
C THR A 483 0.66 -9.54 6.78
N GLY A 484 -0.55 -9.38 6.24
CA GLY A 484 -1.61 -10.39 6.26
C GLY A 484 -2.99 -9.76 6.43
N SER A 485 -3.93 -10.51 6.98
CA SER A 485 -5.27 -9.97 7.29
C SER A 485 -5.36 -9.27 8.65
N SER A 486 -4.41 -9.55 9.56
CA SER A 486 -4.37 -9.00 10.92
C SER A 486 -4.34 -7.48 10.96
N ASN A 487 -5.22 -6.87 11.76
CA ASN A 487 -5.23 -5.42 12.01
C ASN A 487 -4.15 -4.98 13.03
N LEU A 488 -3.25 -5.86 13.41
CA LEU A 488 -2.15 -5.62 14.36
C LEU A 488 -2.65 -5.04 15.71
N ALA A 489 -3.80 -5.52 16.17
CA ALA A 489 -4.45 -5.06 17.38
C ALA A 489 -4.76 -6.23 18.32
N PRO A 490 -4.46 -6.13 19.64
CA PRO A 490 -4.66 -7.24 20.58
C PRO A 490 -6.08 -7.84 20.54
N SER A 491 -7.08 -6.99 20.44
CA SER A 491 -8.48 -7.44 20.44
C SER A 491 -8.88 -8.19 19.16
N GLY A 492 -8.18 -7.94 18.03
CA GLY A 492 -8.30 -8.71 16.79
C GLY A 492 -7.62 -10.06 16.94
N GLU A 493 -6.38 -10.06 17.43
CA GLU A 493 -5.58 -11.28 17.62
C GLU A 493 -6.21 -12.30 18.58
N GLU A 494 -7.05 -11.83 19.51
CA GLU A 494 -7.76 -12.72 20.42
C GLU A 494 -9.20 -13.03 20.00
N GLY A 495 -9.72 -12.33 18.99
CA GLY A 495 -11.14 -12.42 18.63
C GLY A 495 -11.44 -12.78 17.18
N ASN A 496 -10.56 -12.47 16.24
CA ASN A 496 -10.77 -12.74 14.81
C ASN A 496 -10.02 -13.98 14.35
N GLY A 497 -10.55 -14.65 13.33
CA GLY A 497 -9.75 -15.52 12.49
C GLY A 497 -8.96 -14.68 11.50
N ASP A 498 -7.67 -14.53 11.76
CA ASP A 498 -6.72 -13.77 10.95
C ASP A 498 -5.45 -14.59 10.66
N ASN A 499 -4.69 -14.16 9.68
CA ASN A 499 -3.33 -14.61 9.43
C ASN A 499 -2.36 -13.42 9.49
N LEU A 500 -1.12 -13.72 9.89
CA LEU A 500 0.00 -12.79 9.89
C LEU A 500 1.24 -13.52 9.38
N VAL A 501 1.97 -12.92 8.45
CA VAL A 501 3.24 -13.41 7.96
C VAL A 501 4.36 -12.44 8.32
N MET A 502 5.50 -12.97 8.72
CA MET A 502 6.78 -12.27 8.81
C MET A 502 7.66 -12.75 7.65
N ILE A 503 8.19 -11.82 6.88
CA ILE A 503 9.05 -12.05 5.71
C ILE A 503 10.37 -11.34 5.95
N GLN A 504 11.46 -12.09 6.02
CA GLN A 504 12.81 -11.54 6.13
C GLN A 504 13.46 -11.55 4.76
N ASP A 505 13.35 -10.43 4.06
CA ASP A 505 13.89 -10.25 2.72
C ASP A 505 13.95 -8.78 2.31
N GLN A 506 15.05 -8.38 1.70
CA GLN A 506 15.31 -6.99 1.31
C GLN A 506 14.49 -6.55 0.08
N ARG A 507 14.25 -7.44 -0.90
CA ARG A 507 13.45 -7.11 -2.09
C ARG A 507 11.99 -6.89 -1.71
N VAL A 508 11.43 -7.83 -0.92
CA VAL A 508 10.04 -7.71 -0.44
C VAL A 508 9.89 -6.45 0.42
N ALA A 509 10.85 -6.21 1.34
CA ALA A 509 10.83 -5.01 2.17
C ALA A 509 10.92 -3.72 1.35
N THR A 510 11.70 -3.71 0.28
CA THR A 510 11.80 -2.57 -0.65
C THR A 510 10.46 -2.30 -1.34
N SER A 511 9.76 -3.34 -1.83
CA SER A 511 8.44 -3.17 -2.47
C SER A 511 7.41 -2.57 -1.50
N TYR A 512 7.34 -3.07 -0.28
CA TYR A 512 6.43 -2.54 0.75
C TYR A 512 6.82 -1.13 1.21
N ALA A 513 8.12 -0.82 1.31
CA ALA A 513 8.60 0.52 1.64
C ALA A 513 8.22 1.54 0.55
N ILE A 514 8.37 1.17 -0.72
CA ILE A 514 7.99 2.03 -1.86
C ILE A 514 6.48 2.23 -1.89
N GLU A 515 5.67 1.19 -1.64
CA GLU A 515 4.22 1.34 -1.54
C GLU A 515 3.82 2.28 -0.40
N ALA A 516 4.39 2.12 0.79
CA ALA A 516 4.16 3.04 1.90
C ALA A 516 4.52 4.48 1.55
N LEU A 517 5.66 4.70 0.90
CA LEU A 517 6.11 6.03 0.48
C LEU A 517 5.19 6.63 -0.59
N ARG A 518 4.70 5.83 -1.54
CA ARG A 518 3.77 6.27 -2.58
C ARG A 518 2.47 6.80 -1.97
N VAL A 519 1.89 6.05 -1.04
CA VAL A 519 0.67 6.46 -0.34
C VAL A 519 0.94 7.66 0.57
N PHE A 520 2.03 7.63 1.35
CA PHE A 520 2.40 8.73 2.25
C PHE A 520 2.62 10.04 1.50
N ASP A 521 3.39 10.04 0.42
CA ASP A 521 3.70 11.26 -0.34
C ASP A 521 2.46 11.87 -0.99
N HIS A 522 1.57 11.03 -1.52
CA HIS A 522 0.30 11.48 -2.07
C HIS A 522 -0.55 12.21 -1.02
N LEU A 523 -0.68 11.62 0.17
CA LEU A 523 -1.45 12.18 1.26
C LEU A 523 -0.76 13.42 1.87
N HIS A 524 0.55 13.37 2.08
CA HIS A 524 1.35 14.47 2.63
C HIS A 524 1.29 15.71 1.73
N PHE A 525 1.39 15.54 0.41
CA PHE A 525 1.27 16.65 -0.54
C PHE A 525 -0.06 17.37 -0.40
N ARG A 526 -1.17 16.63 -0.27
CA ARG A 526 -2.51 17.21 -0.07
C ARG A 526 -2.65 17.95 1.26
N VAL A 527 -2.10 17.40 2.34
CA VAL A 527 -2.07 18.07 3.66
C VAL A 527 -1.34 19.41 3.57
N ARG A 528 -0.18 19.45 2.92
CA ARG A 528 0.59 20.69 2.74
C ARG A 528 -0.12 21.71 1.87
N MET A 529 -0.72 21.27 0.77
CA MET A 529 -1.49 22.16 -0.12
C MET A 529 -2.68 22.76 0.62
N GLN A 530 -3.40 21.97 1.41
CA GLN A 530 -4.52 22.47 2.20
C GLN A 530 -4.07 23.48 3.26
N ALA A 531 -2.97 23.22 3.96
CA ALA A 531 -2.43 24.17 4.93
C ALA A 531 -2.06 25.51 4.28
N ALA A 532 -1.47 25.46 3.07
CA ALA A 532 -1.13 26.66 2.31
C ALA A 532 -2.37 27.47 1.86
N LEU A 533 -3.49 26.82 1.62
CA LEU A 533 -4.75 27.44 1.15
C LEU A 533 -5.73 27.80 2.29
N SER A 534 -5.42 27.42 3.54
CA SER A 534 -6.29 27.70 4.69
C SER A 534 -6.16 29.14 5.18
N PRO A 535 -7.27 29.81 5.57
CA PRO A 535 -7.22 31.17 6.11
C PRO A 535 -6.36 31.26 7.36
N LYS A 536 -5.69 32.40 7.52
CA LYS A 536 -4.85 32.74 8.70
C LYS A 536 -5.65 32.51 9.99
N GLY A 537 -5.12 31.76 10.93
CA GLY A 537 -5.72 31.53 12.26
C GLY A 537 -6.64 30.32 12.42
N LYS A 538 -7.00 29.60 11.35
CA LYS A 538 -7.68 28.31 11.49
C LYS A 538 -6.68 27.18 11.72
N THR A 539 -6.82 26.51 12.85
CA THR A 539 -6.05 25.29 13.16
C THR A 539 -6.67 24.13 12.38
N VAL A 540 -5.92 23.56 11.49
CA VAL A 540 -6.23 22.25 10.92
C VAL A 540 -5.86 21.22 11.99
N LYS A 541 -6.80 20.38 12.41
CA LYS A 541 -6.60 19.41 13.49
C LYS A 541 -5.36 18.56 13.16
N GLY A 542 -4.32 18.66 13.99
CA GLY A 542 -3.04 18.00 13.78
C GLY A 542 -1.96 18.83 13.07
N GLN A 543 -2.15 20.12 12.82
CA GLN A 543 -1.15 21.00 12.22
C GLN A 543 -0.90 22.25 13.08
N ALA A 544 0.32 22.81 12.98
CA ALA A 544 0.64 24.11 13.57
C ALA A 544 -0.24 25.21 12.97
N LYS A 545 -0.58 26.23 13.77
CA LYS A 545 -1.37 27.38 13.29
C LYS A 545 -0.73 27.99 12.05
N SER A 546 -1.51 28.11 10.96
CA SER A 546 -1.06 28.83 9.77
C SER A 546 -0.79 30.29 10.11
N THR A 547 0.42 30.74 9.87
CA THR A 547 0.85 32.14 10.14
C THR A 547 0.79 33.04 8.92
N LYS A 548 0.42 32.51 7.73
CA LYS A 548 0.47 33.28 6.46
C LYS A 548 -0.81 33.20 5.63
N ALA A 549 -1.00 34.22 4.81
CA ALA A 549 -2.09 34.35 3.86
C ALA A 549 -2.10 33.24 2.80
N THR A 550 -3.29 32.93 2.35
CA THR A 550 -3.63 31.92 1.34
C THR A 550 -2.88 32.13 0.02
N ALA A 551 -1.74 31.45 -0.13
CA ALA A 551 -1.03 31.37 -1.40
C ALA A 551 -0.90 29.88 -1.81
N ALA A 552 -1.06 29.61 -3.10
CA ALA A 552 -0.80 28.28 -3.66
C ALA A 552 0.65 27.88 -3.42
N LEU A 553 0.89 26.57 -3.21
CA LEU A 553 2.26 26.04 -3.20
C LEU A 553 2.87 26.26 -4.59
N THR A 554 4.05 26.88 -4.61
CA THR A 554 4.88 27.05 -5.80
C THR A 554 6.24 26.43 -5.55
N LEU A 555 6.98 26.17 -6.62
CA LEU A 555 8.40 25.87 -6.54
C LEU A 555 9.15 27.10 -5.99
N GLN A 556 10.19 26.86 -5.21
CA GLN A 556 11.04 27.92 -4.66
C GLN A 556 12.10 28.33 -5.69
N LYS A 557 12.19 29.62 -5.96
CA LYS A 557 13.31 30.22 -6.70
C LYS A 557 14.55 30.32 -5.81
N PRO A 558 15.77 30.42 -6.38
CA PRO A 558 17.00 30.61 -5.62
C PRO A 558 16.93 31.79 -4.65
N THR A 559 17.76 31.76 -3.62
CA THR A 559 17.84 32.84 -2.60
C THR A 559 18.14 34.18 -3.23
N SER A 560 19.02 34.22 -4.24
CA SER A 560 19.37 35.45 -5.01
C SER A 560 18.18 36.11 -5.69
N ILE A 561 17.14 35.35 -6.05
CA ILE A 561 15.94 35.88 -6.71
C ILE A 561 14.80 36.07 -5.71
N SER A 562 14.64 35.13 -4.77
CA SER A 562 13.48 35.06 -3.88
C SER A 562 13.68 35.78 -2.56
N GLY A 563 14.93 36.00 -2.13
CA GLY A 563 15.28 36.47 -0.78
C GLY A 563 14.95 35.48 0.34
N LYS A 564 14.57 34.24 0.02
CA LYS A 564 14.23 33.17 0.97
C LYS A 564 15.34 32.15 1.04
N PRO A 565 15.47 31.38 2.16
CA PRO A 565 16.39 30.24 2.24
C PRO A 565 16.18 29.27 1.07
N ALA A 566 17.24 28.62 0.60
CA ALA A 566 17.13 27.68 -0.50
C ALA A 566 16.24 26.46 -0.10
N TRP A 567 15.50 25.93 -1.06
CA TRP A 567 14.54 24.84 -0.82
C TRP A 567 15.18 23.58 -0.20
N PHE A 568 16.47 23.40 -0.45
CA PHE A 568 17.22 22.19 -0.03
C PHE A 568 17.90 22.33 1.33
N GLU A 569 17.98 23.52 1.94
CA GLU A 569 18.75 23.74 3.18
C GLU A 569 18.41 22.78 4.31
N ASP A 570 17.11 22.52 4.52
CA ASP A 570 16.67 21.56 5.56
C ASP A 570 17.15 20.12 5.32
N TYR A 571 17.42 19.74 4.07
CA TYR A 571 17.95 18.43 3.71
C TYR A 571 19.43 18.23 4.05
N TYR A 572 20.11 19.32 4.39
CA TYR A 572 21.52 19.32 4.84
C TYR A 572 21.66 19.70 6.31
N LYS A 573 20.53 19.91 7.00
CA LYS A 573 20.54 20.18 8.44
C LYS A 573 20.70 18.88 9.21
N GLY A 574 21.87 18.71 9.86
CA GLY A 574 22.22 17.50 10.59
C GLY A 574 21.17 17.03 11.60
N GLY A 575 20.81 15.76 11.55
CA GLY A 575 19.85 15.11 12.44
C GLY A 575 18.38 15.43 12.18
N SER A 576 18.03 16.03 11.03
CA SER A 576 16.66 16.23 10.60
C SER A 576 16.09 15.01 9.87
N GLU A 577 14.77 14.84 9.88
CA GLU A 577 14.09 13.80 9.12
C GLU A 577 14.33 13.96 7.59
N LYS A 578 14.46 15.20 7.11
CA LYS A 578 14.78 15.48 5.71
C LYS A 578 16.20 15.06 5.33
N GLU A 579 17.18 15.25 6.22
CA GLU A 579 18.54 14.73 5.99
C GLU A 579 18.52 13.19 5.91
N ALA A 580 17.80 12.55 6.83
CA ALA A 580 17.62 11.11 6.82
C ALA A 580 16.91 10.62 5.56
N ASP A 581 15.85 11.30 5.09
CA ASP A 581 15.16 11.03 3.82
C ASP A 581 16.13 11.09 2.63
N ARG A 582 16.92 12.18 2.51
CA ARG A 582 17.92 12.34 1.45
C ARG A 582 18.93 11.19 1.42
N LYS A 583 19.51 10.86 2.57
CA LYS A 583 20.58 9.86 2.66
C LYS A 583 20.08 8.42 2.48
N LEU A 584 18.93 8.08 3.07
CA LEU A 584 18.42 6.71 3.10
C LEU A 584 18.15 6.14 1.70
N PHE A 585 17.72 6.97 0.77
CA PHE A 585 17.30 6.51 -0.55
C PHE A 585 18.37 6.68 -1.64
N SER A 586 19.39 7.49 -1.40
CA SER A 586 20.42 7.80 -2.40
C SER A 586 21.76 7.11 -2.16
N HIS A 587 21.97 6.52 -0.95
CA HIS A 587 23.21 5.84 -0.56
C HIS A 587 23.08 4.35 -0.29
#